data_7ced18fa414aac877a73fa3175284e41
#
_entry.id   7ced18fa414aac877a73fa3175284e41
#
_cell.length_a   1.000
_cell.length_b   1.000
_cell.length_c   1.000
_cell.angle_alpha   90.00
_cell.angle_beta   90.00
_cell.angle_gamma   90.00
#
_symmetry.space_group_name_H-M   'P 1'
#
loop_
_entity.id
_entity.type
_entity.pdbx_description
1 polymer ?
#
loop_
_entity_poly.entity_id
_entity_poly.type
_entity_poly.pdbx_seq_one_letter_code
_entity_poly.pdbx_strand_id
1 'polypeptide(L)'
;MDARYSLALLGDFPTAIADEIEAAIQERISVLGLELHKDVTLYRGKPRGFRPKHDRCCAALCARIDAKDEAQIERFIDQRVPLVPVASDQDNFAIEFPGALGALNGVPMTQSPAILAASLLEASSLIPRQRRVFLSYRRKESTEAALQLYTELCALQYDVFLDTHGILPGEHFQEVLWQRLCDCDVLVYLDTPTYFEGRWTDLEFSRASLRKLAMLRVGWPRVEATNIHLISGQVQLQDSDLAANGHIQPDAMTKILESIELFRSKSVAIRYQDLVGKLTASVEAAGGKVLGASSRKGLVVSVKNEEIVVYPELRVPTSESFYEASLEEHSPPVAVIYNEEGIEERTWKAHMKWLGDRLDGHARLVKANTAGHRFQDWY
;
A
#
# COMPACT_ATOMS: atom_id res chain seq x y z
N MET A 1 -14.31 20.36 -12.52
CA MET A 1 -12.85 20.12 -12.49
C MET A 1 -12.60 18.82 -13.21
N ASP A 2 -11.56 18.75 -13.99
CA ASP A 2 -11.20 17.50 -14.66
C ASP A 2 -10.64 16.50 -13.63
N ALA A 3 -11.01 15.20 -13.75
CA ALA A 3 -10.54 14.14 -12.86
C ALA A 3 -9.01 14.07 -12.79
N ARG A 4 -8.44 13.95 -11.59
CA ARG A 4 -6.99 13.90 -11.38
C ARG A 4 -6.37 12.57 -11.75
N TYR A 5 -7.16 11.50 -11.69
CA TYR A 5 -6.72 10.13 -11.94
C TYR A 5 -7.44 9.56 -13.16
N SER A 6 -6.69 8.89 -14.03
CA SER A 6 -7.23 8.29 -15.23
C SER A 6 -6.81 6.81 -15.30
N LEU A 7 -7.73 5.94 -14.94
CA LEU A 7 -7.53 4.50 -14.91
C LEU A 7 -8.10 3.85 -16.17
N ALA A 8 -7.56 2.70 -16.56
CA ALA A 8 -8.10 1.97 -17.71
C ALA A 8 -8.07 0.45 -17.51
N LEU A 9 -9.10 -0.20 -18.07
CA LEU A 9 -9.13 -1.63 -18.36
C LEU A 9 -9.03 -1.76 -19.88
N LEU A 10 -7.87 -2.19 -20.39
CA LEU A 10 -7.55 -2.25 -21.81
C LEU A 10 -7.56 -3.69 -22.31
N GLY A 11 -8.17 -3.91 -23.47
CA GLY A 11 -8.28 -5.22 -24.11
C GLY A 11 -9.52 -6.00 -23.71
N ASP A 12 -9.44 -7.32 -23.79
CA ASP A 12 -10.59 -8.22 -23.69
C ASP A 12 -10.87 -8.67 -22.25
N PHE A 13 -11.40 -7.76 -21.42
CA PHE A 13 -11.93 -8.10 -20.10
C PHE A 13 -13.37 -8.64 -20.21
N PRO A 14 -13.69 -9.81 -19.58
CA PRO A 14 -15.09 -10.22 -19.41
C PRO A 14 -15.88 -9.14 -18.67
N THR A 15 -17.08 -8.82 -19.16
CA THR A 15 -17.90 -7.73 -18.59
C THR A 15 -18.13 -7.89 -17.08
N ALA A 16 -18.45 -9.10 -16.63
CA ALA A 16 -18.68 -9.38 -15.20
C ALA A 16 -17.43 -9.05 -14.34
N ILE A 17 -16.24 -9.48 -14.78
CA ILE A 17 -14.98 -9.20 -14.08
C ILE A 17 -14.69 -7.69 -14.09
N ALA A 18 -14.92 -7.02 -15.23
CA ALA A 18 -14.72 -5.58 -15.31
C ALA A 18 -15.65 -4.80 -14.38
N ASP A 19 -16.91 -5.25 -14.22
CA ASP A 19 -17.88 -4.64 -13.30
C ASP A 19 -17.47 -4.85 -11.82
N GLU A 20 -16.99 -6.05 -11.49
CA GLU A 20 -16.49 -6.34 -10.14
C GLU A 20 -15.21 -5.56 -9.82
N ILE A 21 -14.28 -5.40 -10.78
CA ILE A 21 -13.09 -4.54 -10.61
C ILE A 21 -13.52 -3.09 -10.37
N GLU A 22 -14.48 -2.56 -11.14
CA GLU A 22 -14.98 -1.20 -10.96
C GLU A 22 -15.62 -1.01 -9.60
N ALA A 23 -16.43 -1.94 -9.13
CA ALA A 23 -17.02 -1.92 -7.80
C ALA A 23 -15.94 -1.95 -6.69
N ALA A 24 -14.91 -2.78 -6.86
CA ALA A 24 -13.78 -2.84 -5.94
C ALA A 24 -12.93 -1.56 -5.95
N ILE A 25 -12.77 -0.90 -7.09
CA ILE A 25 -12.14 0.43 -7.19
C ILE A 25 -12.97 1.45 -6.42
N GLN A 26 -14.28 1.52 -6.69
CA GLN A 26 -15.19 2.47 -6.03
C GLN A 26 -15.14 2.33 -4.50
N GLU A 27 -15.20 1.10 -4.00
CA GLU A 27 -15.11 0.84 -2.56
C GLU A 27 -13.81 1.42 -1.96
N ARG A 28 -12.67 1.18 -2.62
CA ARG A 28 -11.35 1.61 -2.11
C ARG A 28 -11.14 3.11 -2.20
N ILE A 29 -11.51 3.74 -3.32
CA ILE A 29 -11.31 5.18 -3.49
C ILE A 29 -12.28 5.99 -2.63
N SER A 30 -13.46 5.46 -2.28
CA SER A 30 -14.40 6.12 -1.38
C SER A 30 -13.79 6.38 0.01
N VAL A 31 -12.94 5.46 0.48
CA VAL A 31 -12.18 5.64 1.74
C VAL A 31 -11.17 6.78 1.64
N LEU A 32 -10.67 7.09 0.44
CA LEU A 32 -9.81 8.25 0.17
C LEU A 32 -10.60 9.57 0.00
N GLY A 33 -11.92 9.52 0.15
CA GLY A 33 -12.80 10.67 -0.12
C GLY A 33 -12.90 11.00 -1.62
N LEU A 34 -12.56 10.03 -2.50
CA LEU A 34 -12.63 10.20 -3.94
C LEU A 34 -13.88 9.50 -4.51
N GLU A 35 -14.42 10.09 -5.55
CA GLU A 35 -15.60 9.57 -6.26
C GLU A 35 -15.21 9.11 -7.67
N LEU A 36 -15.65 7.90 -8.04
CA LEU A 36 -15.49 7.39 -9.41
C LEU A 36 -16.30 8.24 -10.38
N HIS A 37 -15.78 8.44 -11.58
CA HIS A 37 -16.31 9.31 -12.64
C HIS A 37 -16.30 10.82 -12.33
N LYS A 38 -15.82 11.23 -11.17
CA LYS A 38 -15.64 12.64 -10.80
C LYS A 38 -14.16 12.95 -10.56
N ASP A 39 -13.55 12.33 -9.57
CA ASP A 39 -12.14 12.50 -9.21
C ASP A 39 -11.24 11.48 -9.89
N VAL A 40 -11.77 10.29 -10.16
CA VAL A 40 -11.12 9.17 -10.82
C VAL A 40 -11.96 8.76 -12.04
N THR A 41 -11.38 8.81 -13.24
CA THR A 41 -12.04 8.25 -14.42
C THR A 41 -11.59 6.81 -14.65
N LEU A 42 -12.50 5.95 -15.06
CA LEU A 42 -12.21 4.58 -15.49
C LEU A 42 -12.64 4.39 -16.96
N TYR A 43 -11.66 4.20 -17.83
CA TYR A 43 -11.89 3.85 -19.22
C TYR A 43 -11.93 2.32 -19.36
N ARG A 44 -12.87 1.80 -20.15
CA ARG A 44 -12.95 0.39 -20.51
C ARG A 44 -12.92 0.25 -22.04
N GLY A 45 -12.02 -0.55 -22.59
CA GLY A 45 -12.02 -0.81 -24.01
C GLY A 45 -10.64 -0.97 -24.64
N LYS A 46 -10.56 -0.67 -25.94
CA LYS A 46 -9.31 -0.86 -26.71
C LYS A 46 -8.28 0.23 -26.41
N PRO A 47 -6.97 -0.08 -26.47
CA PRO A 47 -5.89 0.88 -26.24
C PRO A 47 -6.03 2.19 -27.03
N ARG A 48 -6.50 2.13 -28.27
CA ARG A 48 -6.68 3.31 -29.12
C ARG A 48 -7.68 4.34 -28.60
N GLY A 49 -8.61 3.94 -27.75
CA GLY A 49 -9.60 4.83 -27.11
C GLY A 49 -9.12 5.51 -25.84
N PHE A 50 -8.11 4.98 -25.18
CA PHE A 50 -7.55 5.56 -23.97
C PHE A 50 -6.63 6.75 -24.31
N ARG A 51 -6.76 7.82 -23.54
CA ARG A 51 -6.00 9.07 -23.73
C ARG A 51 -5.38 9.48 -22.39
N PRO A 52 -4.22 8.87 -22.00
CA PRO A 52 -3.50 9.30 -20.83
C PRO A 52 -3.04 10.75 -21.02
N LYS A 53 -3.23 11.58 -19.99
CA LYS A 53 -2.77 12.96 -19.98
C LYS A 53 -1.54 13.05 -19.08
N HIS A 54 -0.51 13.78 -19.52
CA HIS A 54 0.77 13.92 -18.79
C HIS A 54 0.64 14.64 -17.45
N ASP A 55 -0.39 15.46 -17.29
CA ASP A 55 -0.72 16.19 -16.07
C ASP A 55 -1.57 15.39 -15.06
N ARG A 56 -1.78 14.09 -15.33
CA ARG A 56 -2.63 13.21 -14.52
C ARG A 56 -1.94 11.91 -14.16
N CYS A 57 -2.28 11.39 -13.01
CA CYS A 57 -1.89 10.04 -12.63
C CYS A 57 -2.68 9.02 -13.45
N CYS A 58 -2.01 8.34 -14.38
CA CYS A 58 -2.62 7.36 -15.27
C CYS A 58 -2.07 5.95 -14.95
N ALA A 59 -2.89 4.93 -15.11
CA ALA A 59 -2.46 3.53 -15.11
C ALA A 59 -3.49 2.65 -15.83
N ALA A 60 -3.07 1.49 -16.32
CA ALA A 60 -3.97 0.55 -16.96
C ALA A 60 -3.69 -0.91 -16.59
N LEU A 61 -4.75 -1.70 -16.42
CA LEU A 61 -4.70 -3.15 -16.55
C LEU A 61 -4.87 -3.51 -18.04
N CYS A 62 -4.02 -4.40 -18.52
CA CYS A 62 -4.01 -4.81 -19.92
C CYS A 62 -4.30 -6.30 -20.00
N ALA A 63 -5.52 -6.68 -20.40
CA ALA A 63 -5.85 -8.04 -20.78
C ALA A 63 -5.37 -8.31 -22.21
N ARG A 64 -5.81 -9.40 -22.82
CA ARG A 64 -5.43 -9.75 -24.19
C ARG A 64 -5.59 -8.56 -25.15
N ILE A 65 -4.50 -8.14 -25.77
CA ILE A 65 -4.43 -7.02 -26.70
C ILE A 65 -4.37 -7.52 -28.14
N ASP A 66 -5.16 -6.94 -29.03
CA ASP A 66 -5.08 -7.20 -30.47
C ASP A 66 -3.71 -6.73 -31.03
N ALA A 67 -3.08 -7.51 -31.93
CA ALA A 67 -1.80 -7.15 -32.54
C ALA A 67 -1.79 -5.76 -33.22
N LYS A 68 -2.93 -5.30 -33.72
CA LYS A 68 -3.09 -3.95 -34.31
C LYS A 68 -3.00 -2.81 -33.28
N ASP A 69 -3.11 -3.11 -31.99
CA ASP A 69 -3.04 -2.14 -30.90
C ASP A 69 -1.68 -2.16 -30.17
N GLU A 70 -0.74 -3.06 -30.54
CA GLU A 70 0.61 -3.14 -29.95
C GLU A 70 1.37 -1.83 -30.03
N ALA A 71 1.37 -1.17 -31.18
CA ALA A 71 2.03 0.13 -31.35
C ALA A 71 1.48 1.22 -30.39
N GLN A 72 0.21 1.08 -29.94
CA GLN A 72 -0.34 2.01 -28.95
C GLN A 72 0.13 1.66 -27.54
N ILE A 73 0.29 0.37 -27.24
CA ILE A 73 0.87 -0.10 -25.98
C ILE A 73 2.33 0.34 -25.87
N GLU A 74 3.12 0.19 -26.92
CA GLU A 74 4.51 0.68 -26.94
C GLU A 74 4.59 2.18 -26.67
N ARG A 75 3.71 2.99 -27.30
CA ARG A 75 3.61 4.43 -26.98
C ARG A 75 3.29 4.72 -25.53
N PHE A 76 2.42 3.94 -24.90
CA PHE A 76 2.13 4.12 -23.47
C PHE A 76 3.36 3.80 -22.60
N ILE A 77 4.12 2.76 -22.96
CA ILE A 77 5.38 2.43 -22.28
C ILE A 77 6.40 3.57 -22.45
N ASP A 78 6.58 4.09 -23.68
CA ASP A 78 7.47 5.22 -23.96
C ASP A 78 7.06 6.47 -23.17
N GLN A 79 5.75 6.69 -23.01
CA GLN A 79 5.18 7.76 -22.21
C GLN A 79 5.21 7.47 -20.69
N ARG A 80 5.80 6.34 -20.28
CA ARG A 80 5.88 5.89 -18.89
C ARG A 80 4.51 5.77 -18.20
N VAL A 81 3.45 5.45 -18.94
CA VAL A 81 2.17 5.07 -18.37
C VAL A 81 2.32 3.70 -17.72
N PRO A 82 2.07 3.55 -16.42
CA PRO A 82 2.15 2.25 -15.78
C PRO A 82 1.11 1.29 -16.35
N LEU A 83 1.57 0.16 -16.88
CA LEU A 83 0.75 -0.90 -17.43
C LEU A 83 0.95 -2.17 -16.60
N VAL A 84 -0.14 -2.85 -16.27
CA VAL A 84 -0.13 -4.14 -15.58
C VAL A 84 -0.78 -5.17 -16.50
N PRO A 85 0.00 -6.10 -17.07
CA PRO A 85 -0.55 -7.19 -17.87
C PRO A 85 -1.43 -8.12 -17.01
N VAL A 86 -2.56 -8.54 -17.56
CA VAL A 86 -3.50 -9.46 -16.91
C VAL A 86 -3.71 -10.66 -17.83
N ALA A 87 -2.98 -11.76 -17.57
CA ALA A 87 -3.11 -13.01 -18.32
C ALA A 87 -4.34 -13.81 -17.91
N SER A 88 -4.84 -14.67 -18.77
CA SER A 88 -5.96 -15.56 -18.42
C SER A 88 -5.65 -16.43 -17.20
N ASP A 89 -4.40 -16.93 -17.11
CA ASP A 89 -3.83 -17.59 -15.96
C ASP A 89 -2.30 -17.39 -15.91
N GLN A 90 -1.64 -17.89 -14.88
CA GLN A 90 -0.20 -17.74 -14.68
C GLN A 90 0.64 -18.41 -15.78
N ASP A 91 0.20 -19.55 -16.30
CA ASP A 91 0.96 -20.37 -17.27
C ASP A 91 0.90 -19.77 -18.67
N ASN A 92 -0.17 -19.03 -18.99
CA ASN A 92 -0.40 -18.43 -20.30
C ASN A 92 0.28 -17.06 -20.49
N PHE A 93 0.91 -16.52 -19.48
CA PHE A 93 1.47 -15.15 -19.49
C PHE A 93 2.40 -14.90 -20.69
N ALA A 94 3.39 -15.78 -20.90
CA ALA A 94 4.37 -15.64 -21.99
C ALA A 94 3.74 -15.83 -23.39
N ILE A 95 2.63 -16.54 -23.48
CA ILE A 95 1.90 -16.80 -24.73
C ILE A 95 1.03 -15.60 -25.08
N GLU A 96 0.34 -15.03 -24.10
CA GLU A 96 -0.60 -13.92 -24.30
C GLU A 96 0.10 -12.57 -24.47
N PHE A 97 1.31 -12.41 -23.92
CA PHE A 97 2.10 -11.18 -23.99
C PHE A 97 3.49 -11.41 -24.59
N PRO A 98 3.60 -11.75 -25.88
CA PRO A 98 4.91 -11.99 -26.53
C PRO A 98 5.72 -10.71 -26.76
N GLY A 99 5.09 -9.53 -26.71
CA GLY A 99 5.69 -8.23 -27.00
C GLY A 99 6.15 -7.45 -25.77
N ALA A 100 6.10 -6.12 -25.86
CA ALA A 100 6.59 -5.21 -24.81
C ALA A 100 5.89 -5.38 -23.46
N LEU A 101 4.62 -5.79 -23.42
CA LEU A 101 3.92 -6.13 -22.19
C LEU A 101 4.51 -7.34 -21.48
N GLY A 102 5.08 -8.30 -22.19
CA GLY A 102 5.70 -9.50 -21.62
C GLY A 102 6.97 -9.21 -20.80
N ALA A 103 7.58 -8.04 -20.98
CA ALA A 103 8.68 -7.57 -20.14
C ALA A 103 8.23 -7.00 -18.79
N LEU A 104 6.92 -6.78 -18.62
CA LEU A 104 6.35 -6.25 -17.38
C LEU A 104 5.85 -7.40 -16.51
N ASN A 105 5.93 -7.23 -15.19
CA ASN A 105 5.32 -8.17 -14.27
C ASN A 105 3.79 -8.02 -14.30
N GLY A 106 3.06 -9.13 -14.40
CA GLY A 106 1.61 -9.15 -14.54
C GLY A 106 0.90 -9.91 -13.42
N VAL A 107 -0.41 -9.95 -13.52
CA VAL A 107 -1.31 -10.64 -12.57
C VAL A 107 -2.22 -11.58 -13.35
N PRO A 108 -2.49 -12.80 -12.88
CA PRO A 108 -3.46 -13.66 -13.56
C PRO A 108 -4.89 -13.17 -13.31
N MET A 109 -5.76 -13.28 -14.33
CA MET A 109 -7.18 -12.93 -14.25
C MET A 109 -7.96 -13.84 -13.29
N THR A 110 -7.40 -14.97 -12.91
CA THR A 110 -7.92 -15.89 -11.90
C THR A 110 -7.82 -15.32 -10.48
N GLN A 111 -7.06 -14.26 -10.27
CA GLN A 111 -7.06 -13.52 -9.01
C GLN A 111 -8.40 -12.83 -8.77
N SER A 112 -8.73 -12.57 -7.50
CA SER A 112 -9.97 -11.88 -7.17
C SER A 112 -9.99 -10.46 -7.78
N PRO A 113 -11.16 -9.94 -8.21
CA PRO A 113 -11.32 -8.57 -8.69
C PRO A 113 -10.76 -7.52 -7.73
N ALA A 114 -10.78 -7.83 -6.45
CA ALA A 114 -10.19 -7.02 -5.39
C ALA A 114 -8.67 -6.85 -5.54
N ILE A 115 -7.94 -7.91 -5.89
CA ILE A 115 -6.49 -7.88 -6.14
C ILE A 115 -6.18 -7.14 -7.45
N LEU A 116 -6.97 -7.36 -8.50
CA LEU A 116 -6.82 -6.64 -9.77
C LEU A 116 -7.04 -5.13 -9.58
N ALA A 117 -8.09 -4.74 -8.86
CA ALA A 117 -8.35 -3.34 -8.51
C ALA A 117 -7.18 -2.73 -7.70
N ALA A 118 -6.67 -3.45 -6.70
CA ALA A 118 -5.53 -2.99 -5.91
C ALA A 118 -4.29 -2.78 -6.78
N SER A 119 -3.97 -3.70 -7.69
CA SER A 119 -2.84 -3.59 -8.62
C SER A 119 -2.95 -2.35 -9.52
N LEU A 120 -4.15 -2.01 -9.98
CA LEU A 120 -4.39 -0.80 -10.77
C LEU A 120 -4.21 0.48 -9.93
N LEU A 121 -4.74 0.49 -8.70
CA LEU A 121 -4.61 1.62 -7.78
C LEU A 121 -3.15 1.82 -7.34
N GLU A 122 -2.41 0.75 -7.13
CA GLU A 122 -0.96 0.79 -6.86
C GLU A 122 -0.17 1.32 -8.08
N ALA A 123 -0.49 0.85 -9.28
CA ALA A 123 0.14 1.32 -10.50
C ALA A 123 -0.11 2.82 -10.74
N SER A 124 -1.30 3.32 -10.39
CA SER A 124 -1.62 4.75 -10.43
C SER A 124 -1.09 5.54 -9.22
N SER A 125 -0.49 4.87 -8.24
CA SER A 125 -0.04 5.40 -6.94
C SER A 125 -1.15 6.08 -6.12
N LEU A 126 -2.38 5.67 -6.33
CA LEU A 126 -3.48 5.98 -5.41
C LEU A 126 -3.29 5.26 -4.07
N ILE A 127 -2.64 4.09 -4.09
CA ILE A 127 -2.16 3.38 -2.89
C ILE A 127 -0.69 3.00 -3.07
N PRO A 128 0.09 2.86 -1.99
CA PRO A 128 1.49 2.45 -2.06
C PRO A 128 1.66 1.06 -2.70
N ARG A 129 2.68 0.91 -3.54
CA ARG A 129 2.98 -0.35 -4.25
C ARG A 129 3.46 -1.47 -3.34
N GLN A 130 4.23 -1.13 -2.32
CA GLN A 130 4.76 -2.12 -1.41
C GLN A 130 3.64 -2.67 -0.52
N ARG A 131 3.60 -3.98 -0.37
CA ARG A 131 2.60 -4.73 0.40
C ARG A 131 3.31 -5.35 1.59
N ARG A 132 3.13 -4.80 2.79
CA ARG A 132 3.80 -5.27 3.99
C ARG A 132 2.82 -5.78 5.02
N VAL A 133 3.01 -7.03 5.41
CA VAL A 133 2.19 -7.72 6.40
C VAL A 133 3.03 -8.06 7.61
N PHE A 134 2.54 -7.72 8.79
CA PHE A 134 3.05 -8.25 10.04
C PHE A 134 2.21 -9.49 10.39
N LEU A 135 2.82 -10.66 10.40
CA LEU A 135 2.15 -11.92 10.75
C LEU A 135 2.57 -12.37 12.15
N SER A 136 1.65 -12.30 13.08
CA SER A 136 1.84 -12.74 14.46
C SER A 136 1.14 -14.06 14.73
N TYR A 137 1.83 -14.99 15.38
CA TYR A 137 1.32 -16.31 15.66
C TYR A 137 1.98 -16.97 16.90
N ARG A 138 1.34 -17.98 17.43
CA ARG A 138 1.87 -18.79 18.54
C ARG A 138 2.58 -20.02 18.00
N ARG A 139 3.91 -20.10 18.19
CA ARG A 139 4.74 -21.21 17.67
C ARG A 139 4.23 -22.60 18.04
N LYS A 140 3.69 -22.77 19.26
CA LYS A 140 3.24 -24.08 19.74
C LYS A 140 1.95 -24.57 19.08
N GLU A 141 1.14 -23.66 18.50
CA GLU A 141 -0.23 -23.94 18.10
C GLU A 141 -0.51 -23.71 16.62
N SER A 142 0.23 -22.83 15.95
CA SER A 142 -0.11 -22.40 14.60
C SER A 142 1.09 -22.21 13.67
N THR A 143 2.23 -22.88 13.92
CA THR A 143 3.42 -22.76 13.06
C THR A 143 3.14 -23.17 11.63
N GLU A 144 2.49 -24.33 11.40
CA GLU A 144 2.23 -24.86 10.06
C GLU A 144 1.31 -23.92 9.27
N ALA A 145 0.24 -23.43 9.90
CA ALA A 145 -0.67 -22.46 9.30
C ALA A 145 0.02 -21.12 9.00
N ALA A 146 0.89 -20.65 9.92
CA ALA A 146 1.63 -19.41 9.73
C ALA A 146 2.63 -19.50 8.57
N LEU A 147 3.35 -20.62 8.44
CA LEU A 147 4.29 -20.85 7.34
C LEU A 147 3.57 -21.04 6.00
N GLN A 148 2.41 -21.68 6.00
CA GLN A 148 1.57 -21.80 4.82
C GLN A 148 1.10 -20.40 4.37
N LEU A 149 0.53 -19.61 5.29
CA LEU A 149 0.07 -18.25 4.99
C LEU A 149 1.22 -17.34 4.54
N TYR A 150 2.40 -17.47 5.15
CA TYR A 150 3.62 -16.80 4.72
C TYR A 150 3.94 -17.12 3.26
N THR A 151 3.93 -18.40 2.88
CA THR A 151 4.22 -18.85 1.51
C THR A 151 3.23 -18.26 0.51
N GLU A 152 1.93 -18.32 0.81
CA GLU A 152 0.88 -17.78 -0.04
C GLU A 152 1.00 -16.24 -0.20
N LEU A 153 1.28 -15.53 0.89
CA LEU A 153 1.49 -14.08 0.84
C LEU A 153 2.73 -13.71 0.02
N CYS A 154 3.84 -14.44 0.18
CA CYS A 154 5.05 -14.22 -0.62
C CYS A 154 4.79 -14.47 -2.12
N ALA A 155 4.00 -15.49 -2.47
CA ALA A 155 3.58 -15.75 -3.85
C ALA A 155 2.76 -14.60 -4.44
N LEU A 156 2.00 -13.87 -3.61
CA LEU A 156 1.28 -12.64 -3.95
C LEU A 156 2.13 -11.36 -3.82
N GLN A 157 3.47 -11.52 -3.70
CA GLN A 157 4.43 -10.41 -3.60
C GLN A 157 4.27 -9.52 -2.37
N TYR A 158 3.79 -10.08 -1.25
CA TYR A 158 3.86 -9.40 0.04
C TYR A 158 5.23 -9.55 0.67
N ASP A 159 5.72 -8.47 1.26
CA ASP A 159 6.83 -8.48 2.21
C ASP A 159 6.26 -8.83 3.59
N VAL A 160 6.52 -10.05 4.05
CA VAL A 160 5.91 -10.59 5.27
C VAL A 160 6.91 -10.63 6.39
N PHE A 161 6.66 -9.87 7.44
CA PHE A 161 7.40 -9.98 8.70
C PHE A 161 6.73 -10.99 9.63
N LEU A 162 7.47 -12.05 9.95
CA LEU A 162 7.08 -13.03 10.98
C LEU A 162 7.64 -12.59 12.33
N ASP A 163 6.77 -12.43 13.32
CA ASP A 163 7.08 -11.95 14.68
C ASP A 163 8.32 -12.61 15.34
N THR A 164 8.70 -13.79 14.91
CA THR A 164 9.71 -14.60 15.62
C THR A 164 11.02 -14.81 14.85
N HIS A 165 11.12 -14.45 13.56
CA HIS A 165 12.27 -14.80 12.71
C HIS A 165 13.19 -13.62 12.33
N GLY A 166 12.82 -12.39 12.62
CA GLY A 166 13.53 -11.20 12.13
C GLY A 166 14.36 -10.45 13.16
N ILE A 167 14.37 -10.86 14.42
CA ILE A 167 15.07 -10.13 15.50
C ILE A 167 16.28 -10.93 15.94
N LEU A 168 17.47 -10.33 15.81
CA LEU A 168 18.74 -10.96 16.13
C LEU A 168 18.93 -11.07 17.65
N PRO A 169 19.65 -12.11 18.15
CA PRO A 169 20.00 -12.19 19.56
C PRO A 169 20.81 -10.97 19.99
N GLY A 170 20.36 -10.30 21.05
CA GLY A 170 21.03 -9.10 21.59
C GLY A 170 20.41 -7.77 21.16
N GLU A 171 19.49 -7.77 20.21
CA GLU A 171 18.71 -6.58 19.87
C GLU A 171 17.63 -6.27 20.90
N HIS A 172 17.27 -4.97 21.03
CA HIS A 172 16.14 -4.53 21.82
C HIS A 172 14.82 -4.97 21.18
N PHE A 173 14.35 -6.16 21.52
CA PHE A 173 13.21 -6.83 20.92
C PHE A 173 12.00 -5.90 20.69
N GLN A 174 11.65 -5.13 21.72
CA GLN A 174 10.49 -4.23 21.68
C GLN A 174 10.65 -3.09 20.65
N GLU A 175 11.85 -2.46 20.58
CA GLU A 175 12.11 -1.36 19.64
C GLU A 175 12.06 -1.85 18.19
N VAL A 176 12.67 -3.00 17.90
CA VAL A 176 12.65 -3.61 16.57
C VAL A 176 11.24 -4.02 16.16
N LEU A 177 10.50 -4.65 17.06
CA LEU A 177 9.11 -5.05 16.83
C LEU A 177 8.24 -3.83 16.47
N TRP A 178 8.40 -2.73 17.23
CA TRP A 178 7.68 -1.48 16.98
C TRP A 178 8.02 -0.86 15.64
N GLN A 179 9.29 -0.83 15.29
CA GLN A 179 9.76 -0.32 14.01
C GLN A 179 9.12 -1.11 12.85
N ARG A 180 9.14 -2.45 12.95
CA ARG A 180 8.54 -3.33 11.95
C ARG A 180 7.03 -3.16 11.85
N LEU A 181 6.35 -3.04 12.98
CA LEU A 181 4.91 -2.80 13.01
C LEU A 181 4.55 -1.46 12.35
N CYS A 182 5.31 -0.39 12.64
CA CYS A 182 5.12 0.91 12.00
C CYS A 182 5.33 0.88 10.49
N ASP A 183 6.15 -0.05 10.01
CA ASP A 183 6.51 -0.22 8.60
C ASP A 183 5.52 -1.11 7.83
N CYS A 184 4.62 -1.81 8.52
CA CYS A 184 3.61 -2.66 7.91
C CYS A 184 2.32 -1.91 7.53
N ASP A 185 1.54 -2.52 6.64
CA ASP A 185 0.25 -2.00 6.19
C ASP A 185 -0.91 -2.65 6.95
N VAL A 186 -0.74 -3.89 7.39
CA VAL A 186 -1.73 -4.66 8.15
C VAL A 186 -1.03 -5.61 9.11
N LEU A 187 -1.59 -5.72 10.31
CA LEU A 187 -1.26 -6.75 11.29
C LEU A 187 -2.25 -7.90 11.13
N VAL A 188 -1.74 -9.09 10.84
CA VAL A 188 -2.52 -10.34 10.86
C VAL A 188 -2.09 -11.16 12.06
N TYR A 189 -3.02 -11.63 12.87
CA TYR A 189 -2.68 -12.50 13.99
C TYR A 189 -3.55 -13.75 14.01
N LEU A 190 -2.90 -14.88 14.27
CA LEU A 190 -3.54 -16.19 14.37
C LEU A 190 -3.97 -16.38 15.83
N ASP A 191 -5.25 -16.12 16.12
CA ASP A 191 -5.82 -16.15 17.46
C ASP A 191 -6.17 -17.57 17.88
N THR A 192 -5.15 -18.26 18.39
CA THR A 192 -5.23 -19.61 18.95
C THR A 192 -5.58 -19.58 20.44
N PRO A 193 -5.96 -20.71 21.07
CA PRO A 193 -6.42 -20.75 22.45
C PRO A 193 -5.50 -20.07 23.48
N THR A 194 -4.17 -20.13 23.26
CA THR A 194 -3.22 -19.51 24.20
C THR A 194 -2.46 -18.32 23.59
N TYR A 195 -2.97 -17.72 22.49
CA TYR A 195 -2.28 -16.63 21.78
C TYR A 195 -1.92 -15.47 22.72
N PHE A 196 -2.89 -14.98 23.51
CA PHE A 196 -2.69 -13.86 24.43
C PHE A 196 -1.91 -14.20 25.74
N GLU A 197 -1.60 -15.47 25.97
CA GLU A 197 -0.63 -15.86 27.01
C GLU A 197 0.83 -15.60 26.57
N GLY A 198 1.03 -15.14 25.34
CA GLY A 198 2.31 -14.90 24.71
C GLY A 198 2.94 -13.54 25.02
N ARG A 199 3.76 -13.07 24.07
CA ARG A 199 4.51 -11.82 24.20
C ARG A 199 3.68 -10.56 23.89
N TRP A 200 2.58 -10.71 23.15
CA TRP A 200 1.71 -9.59 22.79
C TRP A 200 0.87 -9.16 23.98
N THR A 201 0.91 -7.88 24.27
CA THR A 201 0.17 -7.25 25.36
C THR A 201 -0.93 -6.33 24.81
N ASP A 202 -1.92 -5.99 25.65
CA ASP A 202 -2.93 -4.99 25.27
C ASP A 202 -2.31 -3.64 24.89
N LEU A 203 -1.13 -3.34 25.44
CA LEU A 203 -0.40 -2.12 25.10
C LEU A 203 0.07 -2.13 23.63
N GLU A 204 0.50 -3.28 23.13
CA GLU A 204 0.94 -3.46 21.75
C GLU A 204 -0.22 -3.32 20.77
N PHE A 205 -1.34 -3.93 21.04
CA PHE A 205 -2.56 -3.73 20.26
C PHE A 205 -3.03 -2.28 20.28
N SER A 206 -3.02 -1.62 21.44
CA SER A 206 -3.39 -0.22 21.57
C SER A 206 -2.49 0.71 20.75
N ARG A 207 -1.19 0.45 20.73
CA ARG A 207 -0.25 1.23 19.90
C ARG A 207 -0.45 1.00 18.40
N ALA A 208 -0.69 -0.23 17.94
CA ALA A 208 -1.05 -0.52 16.55
C ALA A 208 -2.31 0.27 16.13
N SER A 209 -3.31 0.32 17.02
CA SER A 209 -4.52 1.12 16.85
C SER A 209 -4.24 2.62 16.76
N LEU A 210 -3.36 3.17 17.59
CA LEU A 210 -2.94 4.59 17.52
C LEU A 210 -2.32 4.95 16.16
N ARG A 211 -1.61 4.01 15.55
CA ARG A 211 -1.08 4.15 14.18
C ARG A 211 -2.14 3.99 13.09
N LYS A 212 -3.39 3.69 13.45
CA LYS A 212 -4.47 3.35 12.51
C LYS A 212 -4.11 2.16 11.60
N LEU A 213 -3.25 1.27 12.11
CA LEU A 213 -2.90 0.03 11.44
C LEU A 213 -4.10 -0.90 11.50
N ALA A 214 -4.52 -1.45 10.36
CA ALA A 214 -5.58 -2.45 10.36
C ALA A 214 -5.09 -3.74 11.04
N MET A 215 -5.94 -4.30 11.91
CA MET A 215 -5.70 -5.54 12.61
C MET A 215 -6.71 -6.58 12.15
N LEU A 216 -6.24 -7.62 11.46
CA LEU A 216 -7.05 -8.74 11.01
C LEU A 216 -6.84 -9.94 11.93
N ARG A 217 -7.90 -10.36 12.58
CA ARG A 217 -7.95 -11.58 13.38
C ARG A 217 -8.24 -12.78 12.49
N VAL A 218 -7.41 -13.81 12.57
CA VAL A 218 -7.74 -15.16 12.08
C VAL A 218 -8.01 -16.02 13.31
N GLY A 219 -9.28 -16.16 13.67
CA GLY A 219 -9.72 -16.84 14.87
C GLY A 219 -9.73 -18.36 14.70
N TRP A 220 -9.09 -19.07 15.62
CA TRP A 220 -9.11 -20.53 15.68
C TRP A 220 -10.50 -21.04 16.04
N PRO A 221 -10.85 -22.29 15.66
CA PRO A 221 -12.14 -22.87 16.03
C PRO A 221 -12.39 -22.79 17.53
N ARG A 222 -13.59 -22.36 17.93
CA ARG A 222 -14.05 -22.23 19.33
C ARG A 222 -13.30 -21.18 20.17
N VAL A 223 -12.41 -20.38 19.56
CA VAL A 223 -11.76 -19.25 20.24
C VAL A 223 -12.60 -18.00 20.04
N GLU A 224 -13.10 -17.43 21.13
CA GLU A 224 -13.85 -16.17 21.10
C GLU A 224 -12.90 -14.97 20.96
N ALA A 225 -13.33 -13.97 20.21
CA ALA A 225 -12.53 -12.78 20.02
C ALA A 225 -12.43 -11.96 21.31
N THR A 226 -11.20 -11.65 21.70
CA THR A 226 -10.89 -10.66 22.72
C THR A 226 -10.53 -9.32 22.08
N ASN A 227 -10.62 -8.22 22.83
CA ASN A 227 -10.25 -6.88 22.33
C ASN A 227 -10.96 -6.49 21.02
N ILE A 228 -12.24 -6.88 20.84
CA ILE A 228 -13.03 -6.68 19.62
C ILE A 228 -12.97 -5.22 19.13
N HIS A 229 -12.92 -4.25 20.03
CA HIS A 229 -12.86 -2.82 19.70
C HIS A 229 -11.58 -2.38 18.99
N LEU A 230 -10.51 -3.18 19.03
CA LEU A 230 -9.25 -2.92 18.34
C LEU A 230 -9.14 -3.63 16.99
N ILE A 231 -10.01 -4.63 16.73
CA ILE A 231 -9.96 -5.45 15.53
C ILE A 231 -10.63 -4.71 14.37
N SER A 232 -9.91 -4.56 13.24
CA SER A 232 -10.47 -3.97 12.02
C SER A 232 -11.39 -4.95 11.28
N GLY A 233 -11.10 -6.25 11.40
CA GLY A 233 -11.91 -7.34 10.84
C GLY A 233 -11.45 -8.70 11.31
N GLN A 234 -12.24 -9.73 10.98
CA GLN A 234 -11.92 -11.09 11.37
C GLN A 234 -12.36 -12.13 10.33
N VAL A 235 -11.59 -13.23 10.28
CA VAL A 235 -11.96 -14.47 9.65
C VAL A 235 -12.00 -15.54 10.74
N GLN A 236 -13.19 -16.08 11.05
CA GLN A 236 -13.35 -17.12 12.06
C GLN A 236 -13.27 -18.48 11.37
N LEU A 237 -12.27 -19.28 11.72
CA LEU A 237 -12.12 -20.65 11.24
C LEU A 237 -13.05 -21.61 11.95
N GLN A 238 -13.53 -22.62 11.22
CA GLN A 238 -14.27 -23.75 11.72
C GLN A 238 -13.35 -24.98 11.81
N ASP A 239 -13.77 -26.03 12.53
CA ASP A 239 -13.00 -27.27 12.61
C ASP A 239 -12.72 -27.87 11.20
N SER A 240 -13.64 -27.71 10.25
CA SER A 240 -13.49 -28.15 8.85
C SER A 240 -12.47 -27.36 8.04
N ASP A 241 -12.11 -26.16 8.49
CA ASP A 241 -11.18 -25.29 7.80
C ASP A 241 -9.71 -25.60 8.11
N LEU A 242 -9.47 -26.53 9.05
CA LEU A 242 -8.16 -26.99 9.44
C LEU A 242 -7.95 -28.47 9.07
N ALA A 243 -6.87 -28.77 8.39
CA ALA A 243 -6.45 -30.13 8.12
C ALA A 243 -5.77 -30.75 9.37
N ALA A 244 -5.66 -32.07 9.41
CA ALA A 244 -5.03 -32.80 10.51
C ALA A 244 -3.55 -32.43 10.74
N ASN A 245 -2.85 -31.95 9.73
CA ASN A 245 -1.48 -31.45 9.80
C ASN A 245 -1.37 -29.97 10.23
N GLY A 246 -2.47 -29.31 10.58
CA GLY A 246 -2.52 -27.92 11.00
C GLY A 246 -2.56 -26.90 9.85
N HIS A 247 -2.62 -27.34 8.59
CA HIS A 247 -2.79 -26.46 7.44
C HIS A 247 -4.23 -25.94 7.34
N ILE A 248 -4.37 -24.73 6.82
CA ILE A 248 -5.66 -24.11 6.52
C ILE A 248 -6.15 -24.64 5.16
N GLN A 249 -7.42 -25.01 5.07
CA GLN A 249 -8.03 -25.47 3.82
C GLN A 249 -8.09 -24.36 2.77
N PRO A 250 -8.04 -24.68 1.45
CA PRO A 250 -7.93 -23.70 0.38
C PRO A 250 -8.99 -22.60 0.40
N ASP A 251 -10.26 -22.96 0.63
CA ASP A 251 -11.36 -21.99 0.65
C ASP A 251 -11.23 -20.98 1.81
N ALA A 252 -10.81 -21.46 2.98
CA ALA A 252 -10.56 -20.61 4.13
C ALA A 252 -9.31 -19.74 3.92
N MET A 253 -8.26 -20.28 3.30
CA MET A 253 -7.05 -19.54 2.91
C MET A 253 -7.39 -18.39 1.96
N THR A 254 -8.19 -18.64 0.92
CA THR A 254 -8.65 -17.61 -0.02
C THR A 254 -9.36 -16.48 0.70
N LYS A 255 -10.28 -16.78 1.62
CA LYS A 255 -10.99 -15.76 2.43
C LYS A 255 -10.03 -14.94 3.29
N ILE A 256 -9.00 -15.56 3.85
CA ILE A 256 -7.98 -14.86 4.64
C ILE A 256 -7.21 -13.90 3.75
N LEU A 257 -6.71 -14.34 2.59
CA LEU A 257 -5.95 -13.52 1.66
C LEU A 257 -6.76 -12.33 1.13
N GLU A 258 -8.02 -12.52 0.76
CA GLU A 258 -8.93 -11.45 0.35
C GLU A 258 -9.17 -10.43 1.49
N SER A 259 -9.34 -10.92 2.70
CA SER A 259 -9.51 -10.06 3.88
C SER A 259 -8.25 -9.25 4.16
N ILE A 260 -7.06 -9.85 4.04
CA ILE A 260 -5.78 -9.15 4.20
C ILE A 260 -5.70 -7.99 3.20
N GLU A 261 -5.98 -8.24 1.92
CA GLU A 261 -5.91 -7.20 0.89
C GLU A 261 -6.94 -6.08 1.14
N LEU A 262 -8.16 -6.43 1.51
CA LEU A 262 -9.21 -5.47 1.82
C LEU A 262 -8.80 -4.55 2.99
N PHE A 263 -8.37 -5.14 4.12
CA PHE A 263 -8.02 -4.36 5.30
C PHE A 263 -6.70 -3.61 5.14
N ARG A 264 -5.73 -4.16 4.38
CA ARG A 264 -4.53 -3.44 3.97
C ARG A 264 -4.87 -2.16 3.22
N SER A 265 -5.69 -2.26 2.18
CA SER A 265 -6.07 -1.12 1.35
C SER A 265 -6.80 -0.05 2.16
N LYS A 266 -7.71 -0.45 3.04
CA LYS A 266 -8.42 0.48 3.95
C LYS A 266 -7.46 1.18 4.92
N SER A 267 -6.55 0.43 5.54
CA SER A 267 -5.54 0.97 6.46
C SER A 267 -4.67 2.01 5.80
N VAL A 268 -4.13 1.67 4.63
CA VAL A 268 -3.29 2.57 3.84
C VAL A 268 -4.03 3.87 3.50
N ALA A 269 -5.27 3.77 3.05
CA ALA A 269 -6.10 4.92 2.71
C ALA A 269 -6.35 5.84 3.91
N ILE A 270 -6.75 5.27 5.06
CA ILE A 270 -7.00 6.03 6.30
C ILE A 270 -5.72 6.71 6.78
N ARG A 271 -4.59 6.01 6.76
CA ARG A 271 -3.29 6.57 7.16
C ARG A 271 -2.83 7.69 6.24
N TYR A 272 -3.07 7.56 4.94
CA TYR A 272 -2.76 8.60 3.97
C TYR A 272 -3.60 9.86 4.22
N GLN A 273 -4.91 9.72 4.41
CA GLN A 273 -5.79 10.85 4.74
C GLN A 273 -5.38 11.54 6.05
N ASP A 274 -5.03 10.77 7.08
CA ASP A 274 -4.57 11.32 8.36
C ASP A 274 -3.26 12.10 8.19
N LEU A 275 -2.30 11.55 7.44
CA LEU A 275 -1.01 12.19 7.20
C LEU A 275 -1.15 13.48 6.39
N VAL A 276 -1.93 13.44 5.30
CA VAL A 276 -2.22 14.63 4.47
C VAL A 276 -3.06 15.64 5.23
N GLY A 277 -4.01 15.20 6.05
CA GLY A 277 -4.78 16.09 6.92
C GLY A 277 -3.91 16.84 7.94
N LYS A 278 -2.95 16.15 8.58
CA LYS A 278 -1.96 16.75 9.48
C LYS A 278 -1.07 17.77 8.75
N LEU A 279 -0.61 17.42 7.53
CA LEU A 279 0.15 18.33 6.68
C LEU A 279 -0.68 19.60 6.38
N THR A 280 -1.89 19.41 5.85
CA THR A 280 -2.76 20.53 5.44
C THR A 280 -3.02 21.46 6.61
N ALA A 281 -3.43 20.93 7.75
CA ALA A 281 -3.68 21.74 8.95
C ALA A 281 -2.42 22.50 9.41
N SER A 282 -1.23 21.87 9.35
CA SER A 282 0.03 22.50 9.73
C SER A 282 0.42 23.64 8.75
N VAL A 283 0.21 23.41 7.45
CA VAL A 283 0.50 24.40 6.39
C VAL A 283 -0.46 25.58 6.48
N GLU A 284 -1.74 25.35 6.67
CA GLU A 284 -2.76 26.40 6.83
C GLU A 284 -2.51 27.25 8.09
N ALA A 285 -2.11 26.61 9.21
CA ALA A 285 -1.72 27.31 10.43
C ALA A 285 -0.49 28.22 10.23
N ALA A 286 0.37 27.92 9.26
CA ALA A 286 1.50 28.74 8.85
C ALA A 286 1.17 29.79 7.78
N GLY A 287 -0.11 29.94 7.42
CA GLY A 287 -0.58 30.87 6.39
C GLY A 287 -0.34 30.38 4.95
N GLY A 288 0.00 29.10 4.78
CA GLY A 288 0.19 28.47 3.49
C GLY A 288 -1.06 27.75 2.97
N LYS A 289 -0.92 27.04 1.86
CA LYS A 289 -1.98 26.22 1.26
C LYS A 289 -1.42 25.07 0.44
N VAL A 290 -2.19 24.01 0.29
CA VAL A 290 -1.92 22.92 -0.64
C VAL A 290 -2.49 23.30 -2.01
N LEU A 291 -1.64 23.36 -3.03
CA LEU A 291 -2.00 23.82 -4.38
C LEU A 291 -2.50 22.68 -5.27
N GLY A 292 -1.93 21.47 -5.13
CA GLY A 292 -2.25 20.35 -5.97
C GLY A 292 -1.24 19.21 -5.84
N ALA A 293 -1.03 18.47 -6.93
CA ALA A 293 -0.05 17.40 -7.02
C ALA A 293 0.96 17.68 -8.13
N SER A 294 2.22 17.28 -7.92
CA SER A 294 3.28 17.31 -8.92
C SER A 294 3.13 16.19 -9.95
N SER A 295 3.92 16.24 -11.02
CA SER A 295 3.99 15.20 -12.05
C SER A 295 4.41 13.83 -11.49
N ARG A 296 5.16 13.80 -10.40
CA ARG A 296 5.61 12.61 -9.67
C ARG A 296 4.78 12.30 -8.42
N LYS A 297 3.56 12.89 -8.32
CA LYS A 297 2.58 12.59 -7.27
C LYS A 297 2.93 13.14 -5.88
N GLY A 298 3.92 14.01 -5.76
CA GLY A 298 4.13 14.83 -4.59
C GLY A 298 3.01 15.87 -4.46
N LEU A 299 2.71 16.31 -3.25
CA LEU A 299 1.78 17.41 -3.00
C LEU A 299 2.54 18.74 -3.16
N VAL A 300 2.04 19.65 -3.97
CA VAL A 300 2.62 20.99 -4.10
C VAL A 300 2.01 21.87 -3.02
N VAL A 301 2.86 22.41 -2.17
CA VAL A 301 2.49 23.26 -1.03
C VAL A 301 3.12 24.62 -1.19
N SER A 302 2.36 25.70 -0.93
CA SER A 302 2.89 27.06 -0.91
C SER A 302 2.88 27.62 0.51
N VAL A 303 4.04 28.08 0.97
CA VAL A 303 4.22 28.78 2.25
C VAL A 303 5.12 29.99 2.03
N LYS A 304 4.70 31.19 2.45
CA LYS A 304 5.44 32.45 2.22
C LYS A 304 5.80 32.71 0.73
N ASN A 305 4.92 32.33 -0.19
CA ASN A 305 5.10 32.40 -1.65
C ASN A 305 6.17 31.44 -2.23
N GLU A 306 6.74 30.57 -1.44
CA GLU A 306 7.63 29.51 -1.89
C GLU A 306 6.84 28.23 -2.13
N GLU A 307 7.15 27.51 -3.18
CA GLU A 307 6.57 26.21 -3.48
C GLU A 307 7.50 25.10 -3.02
N ILE A 308 6.93 24.11 -2.36
CA ILE A 308 7.61 22.91 -1.85
C ILE A 308 6.86 21.69 -2.35
N VAL A 309 7.57 20.71 -2.90
CA VAL A 309 6.96 19.43 -3.25
C VAL A 309 7.12 18.46 -2.09
N VAL A 310 6.01 17.93 -1.62
CA VAL A 310 5.92 17.14 -0.40
C VAL A 310 5.49 15.73 -0.72
N TYR A 311 6.30 14.73 -0.35
CA TYR A 311 6.01 13.31 -0.52
C TYR A 311 5.54 12.69 0.80
N PRO A 312 4.27 12.29 0.91
CA PRO A 312 3.77 11.59 2.09
C PRO A 312 4.33 10.17 2.18
N GLU A 313 5.06 9.86 3.25
CA GLU A 313 5.55 8.52 3.56
C GLU A 313 4.75 7.93 4.73
N LEU A 314 3.99 6.86 4.46
CA LEU A 314 3.12 6.23 5.45
C LEU A 314 3.87 5.31 6.40
N ARG A 315 5.03 4.86 5.97
CA ARG A 315 5.88 3.91 6.66
C ARG A 315 7.02 4.62 7.38
N VAL A 316 7.98 3.83 7.79
CA VAL A 316 9.25 4.35 8.31
C VAL A 316 10.07 4.86 7.12
N PRO A 317 10.36 6.17 7.01
CA PRO A 317 11.15 6.70 5.91
C PRO A 317 12.52 6.05 5.80
N THR A 318 12.97 5.86 4.56
CA THR A 318 14.28 5.28 4.24
C THR A 318 15.10 6.22 3.34
N SER A 319 16.34 5.86 3.03
CA SER A 319 17.13 6.56 2.01
C SER A 319 16.47 6.52 0.62
N GLU A 320 15.72 5.46 0.32
CA GLU A 320 14.96 5.32 -0.92
C GLU A 320 13.84 6.37 -1.00
N SER A 321 13.13 6.64 0.12
CA SER A 321 12.11 7.70 0.18
C SER A 321 12.67 9.07 -0.21
N PHE A 322 13.92 9.37 0.21
CA PHE A 322 14.60 10.61 -0.21
C PHE A 322 15.04 10.58 -1.66
N TYR A 323 15.57 9.45 -2.12
CA TYR A 323 16.01 9.31 -3.51
C TYR A 323 14.82 9.49 -4.47
N GLU A 324 13.70 8.83 -4.22
CA GLU A 324 12.50 8.98 -5.03
C GLU A 324 11.97 10.42 -5.04
N ALA A 325 11.97 11.07 -3.88
CA ALA A 325 11.58 12.46 -3.76
C ALA A 325 12.56 13.40 -4.54
N SER A 326 13.87 13.11 -4.52
CA SER A 326 14.89 13.91 -5.21
C SER A 326 14.82 13.83 -6.72
N LEU A 327 14.08 12.89 -7.29
CA LEU A 327 13.87 12.77 -8.74
C LEU A 327 12.87 13.79 -9.31
N GLU A 328 12.31 14.70 -8.52
CA GLU A 328 11.47 15.81 -9.00
C GLU A 328 12.26 16.72 -9.94
N GLU A 329 11.82 16.89 -11.18
CA GLU A 329 12.60 17.51 -12.25
C GLU A 329 12.67 19.04 -12.19
N HIS A 330 11.82 19.69 -11.40
CA HIS A 330 11.73 21.16 -11.33
C HIS A 330 12.07 21.63 -9.92
N SER A 331 13.25 21.99 -9.72
CA SER A 331 13.94 22.62 -8.56
C SER A 331 13.20 23.26 -7.36
N PRO A 332 11.92 23.01 -7.05
CA PRO A 332 11.42 23.38 -5.75
C PRO A 332 12.07 22.51 -4.68
N PRO A 333 12.25 23.02 -3.48
CA PRO A 333 12.64 22.20 -2.34
C PRO A 333 11.68 21.02 -2.16
N VAL A 334 12.24 19.90 -1.77
CA VAL A 334 11.48 18.65 -1.62
C VAL A 334 11.45 18.21 -0.17
N ALA A 335 10.28 17.82 0.32
CA ALA A 335 10.10 17.25 1.66
C ALA A 335 9.53 15.84 1.59
N VAL A 336 10.08 14.94 2.39
CA VAL A 336 9.43 13.67 2.75
C VAL A 336 8.76 13.88 4.10
N ILE A 337 7.41 13.79 4.15
CA ILE A 337 6.68 13.91 5.41
C ILE A 337 6.27 12.55 5.94
N TYR A 338 6.28 12.43 7.25
CA TYR A 338 5.93 11.18 7.93
C TYR A 338 5.22 11.43 9.27
N ASN A 339 4.56 10.39 9.77
CA ASN A 339 4.05 10.36 11.14
C ASN A 339 5.10 9.74 12.06
N GLU A 340 5.56 10.49 13.08
CA GLU A 340 6.60 10.05 14.03
C GLU A 340 6.10 9.06 15.09
N GLU A 341 4.79 8.97 15.28
CA GLU A 341 4.20 8.12 16.30
C GLU A 341 4.66 6.66 16.15
N GLY A 342 5.22 6.07 17.20
CA GLY A 342 5.69 4.70 17.26
C GLY A 342 7.05 4.42 16.58
N ILE A 343 7.69 5.40 15.95
CA ILE A 343 9.05 5.26 15.41
C ILE A 343 10.06 5.68 16.50
N GLU A 344 10.57 4.71 17.25
CA GLU A 344 11.44 4.97 18.41
C GLU A 344 12.90 4.55 18.20
N GLU A 345 13.22 3.83 17.14
CA GLU A 345 14.55 3.28 16.92
C GLU A 345 15.63 4.37 16.80
N ARG A 346 16.60 4.35 17.71
CA ARG A 346 17.67 5.36 17.80
C ARG A 346 18.59 5.33 16.59
N THR A 347 18.91 4.14 16.10
CA THR A 347 19.78 3.94 14.93
C THR A 347 19.16 4.53 13.69
N TRP A 348 17.85 4.31 13.47
CA TRP A 348 17.13 4.93 12.36
C TRP A 348 17.17 6.46 12.45
N LYS A 349 16.88 7.05 13.61
CA LYS A 349 16.92 8.50 13.80
C LYS A 349 18.31 9.09 13.51
N ALA A 350 19.38 8.42 13.98
CA ALA A 350 20.75 8.83 13.72
C ALA A 350 21.10 8.73 12.24
N HIS A 351 20.70 7.64 11.57
CA HIS A 351 20.91 7.45 10.12
C HIS A 351 20.18 8.50 9.30
N MET A 352 18.90 8.75 9.58
CA MET A 352 18.10 9.73 8.84
C MET A 352 18.62 11.17 9.05
N LYS A 353 19.09 11.50 10.24
CA LYS A 353 19.76 12.78 10.50
C LYS A 353 21.04 12.90 9.70
N TRP A 354 21.92 11.87 9.75
CA TRP A 354 23.18 11.84 8.99
C TRP A 354 22.94 11.98 7.47
N LEU A 355 21.89 11.34 6.93
CA LEU A 355 21.53 11.45 5.52
C LEU A 355 21.04 12.86 5.21
N GLY A 356 20.13 13.42 6.00
CA GLY A 356 19.62 14.79 5.81
C GLY A 356 20.72 15.86 5.83
N ASP A 357 21.71 15.71 6.72
CA ASP A 357 22.85 16.61 6.81
C ASP A 357 23.75 16.61 5.53
N ARG A 358 23.61 15.61 4.64
CA ARG A 358 24.36 15.46 3.37
C ARG A 358 23.60 15.83 2.12
N LEU A 359 22.31 16.03 2.22
CA LEU A 359 21.47 16.40 1.07
C LEU A 359 21.42 17.91 0.83
N ASP A 360 22.29 18.68 1.49
CA ASP A 360 22.47 20.14 1.34
C ASP A 360 21.13 20.93 1.31
N GLY A 361 20.13 20.45 2.04
CA GLY A 361 18.81 21.07 2.14
C GLY A 361 17.89 20.88 0.92
N HIS A 362 18.32 20.20 -0.13
CA HIS A 362 17.48 19.92 -1.30
C HIS A 362 16.29 18.99 -0.96
N ALA A 363 16.49 18.05 -0.05
CA ALA A 363 15.43 17.18 0.44
C ALA A 363 15.48 17.11 1.97
N ARG A 364 14.34 17.31 2.61
CA ARG A 364 14.23 17.28 4.07
C ARG A 364 13.21 16.26 4.54
N LEU A 365 13.54 15.59 5.65
CA LEU A 365 12.59 14.77 6.38
C LEU A 365 11.84 15.65 7.39
N VAL A 366 10.52 15.70 7.28
CA VAL A 366 9.70 16.61 8.06
C VAL A 366 8.52 15.88 8.68
N LYS A 367 8.27 16.10 9.97
CA LYS A 367 7.07 15.59 10.63
C LYS A 367 5.84 16.33 10.12
N ALA A 368 4.79 15.60 9.76
CA ALA A 368 3.61 16.21 9.15
C ALA A 368 2.94 17.29 10.01
N ASN A 369 2.88 17.07 11.33
CA ASN A 369 2.27 17.99 12.27
C ASN A 369 3.06 19.32 12.49
N THR A 370 4.32 19.38 12.08
CA THR A 370 5.17 20.57 12.19
C THR A 370 5.60 21.11 10.83
N ALA A 371 5.06 20.56 9.75
CA ALA A 371 5.50 20.85 8.38
C ALA A 371 5.41 22.34 8.02
N GLY A 372 4.29 22.98 8.32
CA GLY A 372 4.10 24.41 8.02
C GLY A 372 5.18 25.31 8.66
N HIS A 373 5.55 25.05 9.91
CA HIS A 373 6.62 25.76 10.60
C HIS A 373 7.98 25.51 9.93
N ARG A 374 8.28 24.24 9.62
CA ARG A 374 9.55 23.85 8.99
C ARG A 374 9.69 24.41 7.59
N PHE A 375 8.58 24.62 6.89
CA PHE A 375 8.58 25.20 5.54
C PHE A 375 8.78 26.71 5.57
N GLN A 376 8.40 27.41 6.64
CA GLN A 376 8.70 28.82 6.83
C GLN A 376 10.21 29.13 6.95
N ASP A 377 10.99 28.17 7.48
CA ASP A 377 12.41 28.26 7.75
C ASP A 377 13.24 27.42 6.76
N TRP A 378 12.74 27.26 5.52
CA TRP A 378 13.44 26.42 4.51
C TRP A 378 14.72 27.05 4.00
N TYR A 379 14.77 28.38 3.92
CA TYR A 379 15.90 29.17 3.47
C TYR A 379 16.53 29.97 4.60
#